data_e33824916d7172668d080552baeeaeb1
#
_entry.id   e33824916d7172668d080552baeeaeb1
#
_cell.length_a   1.000
_cell.length_b   1.000
_cell.length_c   1.000
_cell.angle_alpha   90.00
_cell.angle_beta   90.00
_cell.angle_gamma   90.00
#
_symmetry.space_group_name_H-M   'P 1'
#
loop_
_entity.id
_entity.type
_entity.pdbx_description
1 polymer ?
#
loop_
_entity_poly.entity_id
_entity_poly.type
_entity_poly.pdbx_seq_one_letter_code
_entity_poly.pdbx_strand_id
1 'polypeptide(L)'
;QREGTARQEGHINALRSRIDATNSEIARLNTAKDAAVSRWNKFKEEFALLESQIASLDSNEPGLDKEFESAKANLVSAQQEISTLKDRDNAASKNKAALEGRLKALQESLVQKDGAATVLSSGIKSRGRLSSLINISRGWETATAAALGPLADSIVVTDVSTAISALNLLKRDSAGRTEIMVVDGGLSGVSRNIPNGFTALSTLVTSSEIPDVIKHLLQGIVAVEDLREAESALGADPSVIAITRDGDVVSRNRIRGGSPNTNSAVEIT
;
A
#
# COMPACT_ATOMS: atom_id res chain seq x y z
N GLN A 1 -0.10 13.24 7.48
CA GLN A 1 0.48 11.93 7.79
C GLN A 1 -0.30 10.78 7.15
N ARG A 2 -1.63 10.75 7.21
CA ARG A 2 -2.48 9.68 6.61
C ARG A 2 -2.34 9.53 5.09
N GLU A 3 -2.24 10.65 4.37
CA GLU A 3 -2.02 10.60 2.92
C GLU A 3 -0.64 10.03 2.55
N GLY A 4 0.37 10.31 3.38
CA GLY A 4 1.71 9.75 3.21
C GLY A 4 1.73 8.24 3.40
N THR A 5 1.06 7.75 4.45
CA THR A 5 0.96 6.29 4.72
C THR A 5 0.17 5.56 3.65
N ALA A 6 -0.97 6.10 3.20
CA ALA A 6 -1.77 5.50 2.13
C ALA A 6 -1.00 5.43 0.80
N ARG A 7 -0.24 6.48 0.47
CA ARG A 7 0.66 6.46 -0.71
C ARG A 7 1.76 5.41 -0.57
N GLN A 8 2.35 5.30 0.62
CA GLN A 8 3.39 4.31 0.89
C GLN A 8 2.84 2.88 0.85
N GLU A 9 1.65 2.63 1.41
CA GLU A 9 0.96 1.34 1.32
C GLU A 9 0.61 0.98 -0.14
N GLY A 10 0.11 1.92 -0.92
CA GLY A 10 -0.11 1.73 -2.36
C GLY A 10 1.18 1.39 -3.10
N HIS A 11 2.29 2.06 -2.75
CA HIS A 11 3.60 1.79 -3.34
C HIS A 11 4.15 0.41 -2.95
N ILE A 12 3.97 0.02 -1.68
CA ILE A 12 4.33 -1.33 -1.20
C ILE A 12 3.53 -2.41 -1.96
N ASN A 13 2.23 -2.22 -2.13
CA ASN A 13 1.40 -3.18 -2.85
C ASN A 13 1.80 -3.28 -4.33
N ALA A 14 2.12 -2.16 -4.97
CA ALA A 14 2.65 -2.15 -6.33
C ALA A 14 4.01 -2.88 -6.42
N LEU A 15 4.90 -2.65 -5.44
CA LEU A 15 6.19 -3.35 -5.37
C LEU A 15 6.02 -4.86 -5.11
N ARG A 16 5.08 -5.26 -4.24
CA ARG A 16 4.73 -6.66 -4.02
C ARG A 16 4.24 -7.31 -5.31
N SER A 17 3.31 -6.68 -6.01
CA SER A 17 2.83 -7.19 -7.31
C SER A 17 3.96 -7.32 -8.34
N ARG A 18 4.92 -6.37 -8.34
CA ARG A 18 6.10 -6.45 -9.22
C ARG A 18 7.05 -7.56 -8.79
N ILE A 19 7.25 -7.78 -7.49
CA ILE A 19 8.04 -8.91 -6.96
C ILE A 19 7.38 -10.24 -7.37
N ASP A 20 6.07 -10.37 -7.22
CA ASP A 20 5.33 -11.57 -7.59
C ASP A 20 5.41 -11.83 -9.11
N ALA A 21 5.25 -10.78 -9.93
CA ALA A 21 5.44 -10.87 -11.37
C ALA A 21 6.89 -11.27 -11.74
N THR A 22 7.88 -10.68 -11.06
CA THR A 22 9.30 -11.01 -11.27
C THR A 22 9.61 -12.43 -10.82
N ASN A 23 9.07 -12.88 -9.70
CA ASN A 23 9.19 -14.25 -9.22
C ASN A 23 8.58 -15.25 -10.21
N SER A 24 7.41 -14.92 -10.76
CA SER A 24 6.77 -15.73 -11.81
C SER A 24 7.62 -15.79 -13.08
N GLU A 25 8.23 -14.68 -13.48
CA GLU A 25 9.14 -14.65 -14.62
C GLU A 25 10.44 -15.42 -14.35
N ILE A 26 11.02 -15.30 -13.15
CA ILE A 26 12.16 -16.10 -12.71
C ILE A 26 11.83 -17.60 -12.75
N ALA A 27 10.67 -18.00 -12.25
CA ALA A 27 10.21 -19.37 -12.30
C ALA A 27 10.09 -19.87 -13.76
N ARG A 28 9.49 -19.05 -14.63
CA ARG A 28 9.38 -19.34 -16.08
C ARG A 28 10.75 -19.46 -16.75
N LEU A 29 11.66 -18.53 -16.46
CA LEU A 29 13.01 -18.54 -16.99
C LEU A 29 13.83 -19.72 -16.47
N ASN A 30 13.69 -20.09 -15.21
CA ASN A 30 14.32 -21.26 -14.63
C ASN A 30 13.81 -22.54 -15.30
N THR A 31 12.50 -22.68 -15.52
CA THR A 31 11.95 -23.82 -16.27
C THR A 31 12.49 -23.88 -17.69
N ALA A 32 12.57 -22.75 -18.38
CA ALA A 32 13.14 -22.68 -19.73
C ALA A 32 14.66 -23.02 -19.74
N LYS A 33 15.39 -22.50 -18.75
CA LYS A 33 16.82 -22.82 -18.53
C LYS A 33 17.00 -24.31 -18.28
N ASP A 34 16.23 -24.90 -17.38
CA ASP A 34 16.31 -26.33 -17.05
C ASP A 34 16.00 -27.22 -18.27
N ALA A 35 14.97 -26.81 -19.06
CA ALA A 35 14.68 -27.47 -20.33
C ALA A 35 15.83 -27.31 -21.35
N ALA A 36 16.49 -26.17 -21.39
CA ALA A 36 17.65 -25.94 -22.24
C ALA A 36 18.88 -26.75 -21.78
N VAL A 37 19.11 -26.81 -20.46
CA VAL A 37 20.17 -27.66 -19.86
C VAL A 37 19.89 -29.14 -20.13
N SER A 38 18.64 -29.57 -19.99
CA SER A 38 18.25 -30.94 -20.33
C SER A 38 18.52 -31.25 -21.82
N ARG A 39 18.12 -30.34 -22.72
CA ARG A 39 18.47 -30.45 -24.16
C ARG A 39 19.97 -30.45 -24.39
N TRP A 40 20.71 -29.57 -23.71
CA TRP A 40 22.15 -29.51 -23.75
C TRP A 40 22.78 -30.85 -23.36
N ASN A 41 22.37 -31.44 -22.23
CA ASN A 41 22.86 -32.73 -21.78
C ASN A 41 22.53 -33.83 -22.79
N LYS A 42 21.29 -33.80 -23.32
CA LYS A 42 20.89 -34.74 -24.38
C LYS A 42 21.75 -34.59 -25.64
N PHE A 43 21.97 -33.34 -26.09
CA PHE A 43 22.86 -33.12 -27.24
C PHE A 43 24.30 -33.48 -26.97
N LYS A 44 24.78 -33.27 -25.73
CA LYS A 44 26.12 -33.70 -25.30
C LYS A 44 26.27 -35.21 -25.32
N GLU A 45 25.26 -35.93 -24.89
CA GLU A 45 25.21 -37.40 -24.96
C GLU A 45 25.14 -37.87 -26.42
N GLU A 46 24.32 -37.23 -27.25
CA GLU A 46 24.25 -37.49 -28.68
C GLU A 46 25.60 -37.21 -29.38
N PHE A 47 26.25 -36.12 -29.00
CA PHE A 47 27.57 -35.76 -29.52
C PHE A 47 28.63 -36.80 -29.15
N ALA A 48 28.70 -37.23 -27.87
CA ALA A 48 29.63 -38.26 -27.42
C ALA A 48 29.35 -39.60 -28.09
N LEU A 49 28.08 -39.94 -28.33
CA LEU A 49 27.70 -41.15 -29.06
C LEU A 49 28.16 -41.09 -30.53
N LEU A 50 27.94 -39.95 -31.20
CA LEU A 50 28.40 -39.72 -32.57
C LEU A 50 29.92 -39.79 -32.69
N GLU A 51 30.65 -39.17 -31.73
CA GLU A 51 32.13 -39.29 -31.69
C GLU A 51 32.57 -40.74 -31.52
N SER A 52 31.95 -41.51 -30.64
CA SER A 52 32.23 -42.92 -30.45
C SER A 52 31.91 -43.74 -31.69
N GLN A 53 30.77 -43.46 -32.34
CA GLN A 53 30.44 -44.14 -33.61
C GLN A 53 31.40 -43.81 -34.73
N ILE A 54 31.83 -42.56 -34.87
CA ILE A 54 32.85 -42.11 -35.81
C ILE A 54 34.18 -42.84 -35.52
N ALA A 55 34.58 -42.88 -34.24
CA ALA A 55 35.81 -43.57 -33.82
C ALA A 55 35.76 -45.09 -34.05
N SER A 56 34.57 -45.70 -33.93
CA SER A 56 34.35 -47.14 -34.14
C SER A 56 34.19 -47.53 -35.63
N LEU A 57 33.72 -46.57 -36.43
CA LEU A 57 33.40 -46.77 -37.85
C LEU A 57 34.49 -46.20 -38.79
N ASP A 58 35.71 -46.07 -38.33
CA ASP A 58 36.88 -45.38 -38.90
C ASP A 58 37.12 -45.58 -40.38
N SER A 59 36.12 -45.93 -41.09
CA SER A 59 36.16 -45.96 -42.55
C SER A 59 34.79 -45.96 -43.18
N ASN A 60 34.44 -44.93 -43.82
CA ASN A 60 33.50 -44.91 -44.96
C ASN A 60 32.02 -44.65 -44.80
N GLU A 61 31.57 -43.65 -44.05
CA GLU A 61 30.21 -43.25 -44.41
C GLU A 61 30.02 -41.71 -44.45
N PRO A 62 29.74 -41.11 -45.63
CA PRO A 62 29.49 -39.67 -45.83
C PRO A 62 28.26 -39.16 -45.09
N GLY A 63 27.46 -40.08 -44.53
CA GLY A 63 26.27 -39.76 -43.72
C GLY A 63 26.61 -39.29 -42.30
N LEU A 64 27.63 -39.89 -41.68
CA LEU A 64 28.05 -39.62 -40.30
C LEU A 64 28.64 -38.22 -40.13
N ASP A 65 29.40 -37.75 -41.13
CA ASP A 65 29.94 -36.39 -41.10
C ASP A 65 28.84 -35.35 -41.11
N LYS A 66 27.76 -35.57 -41.84
CA LYS A 66 26.60 -34.68 -41.88
C LYS A 66 25.83 -34.69 -40.57
N GLU A 67 25.67 -35.84 -39.95
CA GLU A 67 25.03 -35.96 -38.62
C GLU A 67 25.89 -35.34 -37.54
N PHE A 68 27.22 -35.52 -37.58
CA PHE A 68 28.15 -34.90 -36.66
C PHE A 68 28.11 -33.36 -36.74
N GLU A 69 28.20 -32.78 -37.94
CA GLU A 69 28.12 -31.33 -38.12
C GLU A 69 26.75 -30.79 -37.71
N SER A 70 25.67 -31.54 -37.94
CA SER A 70 24.33 -31.18 -37.45
C SER A 70 24.26 -31.17 -35.92
N ALA A 71 24.76 -32.24 -35.26
CA ALA A 71 24.80 -32.31 -33.80
C ALA A 71 25.67 -31.21 -33.18
N LYS A 72 26.81 -30.91 -33.81
CA LYS A 72 27.69 -29.82 -33.41
C LYS A 72 27.06 -28.45 -33.57
N ALA A 73 26.33 -28.20 -34.65
CA ALA A 73 25.58 -26.96 -34.86
C ALA A 73 24.48 -26.81 -33.79
N ASN A 74 23.74 -27.87 -33.49
CA ASN A 74 22.72 -27.88 -32.43
C ASN A 74 23.34 -27.64 -31.04
N LEU A 75 24.52 -28.22 -30.78
CA LEU A 75 25.27 -28.00 -29.54
C LEU A 75 25.63 -26.51 -29.37
N VAL A 76 26.16 -25.88 -30.40
CA VAL A 76 26.51 -24.45 -30.37
C VAL A 76 25.28 -23.60 -30.17
N SER A 77 24.16 -23.91 -30.82
CA SER A 77 22.89 -23.21 -30.64
C SER A 77 22.38 -23.32 -29.21
N ALA A 78 22.39 -24.51 -28.61
CA ALA A 78 21.99 -24.74 -27.23
C ALA A 78 22.90 -23.98 -26.23
N GLN A 79 24.22 -23.95 -26.50
CA GLN A 79 25.15 -23.16 -25.68
C GLN A 79 24.84 -21.66 -25.71
N GLN A 80 24.50 -21.11 -26.88
CA GLN A 80 24.12 -19.70 -27.02
C GLN A 80 22.81 -19.41 -26.29
N GLU A 81 21.83 -20.31 -26.39
CA GLU A 81 20.56 -20.17 -25.68
C GLU A 81 20.76 -20.17 -24.15
N ILE A 82 21.59 -21.10 -23.64
CA ILE A 82 21.93 -21.14 -22.22
C ILE A 82 22.62 -19.85 -21.76
N SER A 83 23.54 -19.30 -22.55
CA SER A 83 24.18 -18.03 -22.23
C SER A 83 23.15 -16.90 -22.14
N THR A 84 22.28 -16.79 -23.14
CA THR A 84 21.23 -15.77 -23.18
C THR A 84 20.27 -15.88 -21.99
N LEU A 85 19.89 -17.12 -21.64
CA LEU A 85 19.00 -17.35 -20.50
C LEU A 85 19.68 -17.02 -19.17
N LYS A 86 20.98 -17.33 -19.02
CA LYS A 86 21.75 -16.94 -17.83
C LYS A 86 21.82 -15.40 -17.68
N ASP A 87 22.02 -14.70 -18.77
CA ASP A 87 22.06 -13.23 -18.73
C ASP A 87 20.70 -12.64 -18.31
N ARG A 88 19.60 -13.21 -18.83
CA ARG A 88 18.24 -12.82 -18.40
C ARG A 88 17.97 -13.15 -16.94
N ASP A 89 18.36 -14.33 -16.48
CA ASP A 89 18.22 -14.74 -15.09
C ASP A 89 19.00 -13.80 -14.14
N ASN A 90 20.23 -13.47 -14.50
CA ASN A 90 21.04 -12.51 -13.76
C ASN A 90 20.40 -11.12 -13.70
N ALA A 91 19.86 -10.65 -14.83
CA ALA A 91 19.17 -9.36 -14.88
C ALA A 91 17.88 -9.37 -14.03
N ALA A 92 17.09 -10.44 -14.11
CA ALA A 92 15.91 -10.62 -13.30
C ALA A 92 16.22 -10.71 -11.80
N SER A 93 17.27 -11.45 -11.43
CA SER A 93 17.75 -11.58 -10.05
C SER A 93 18.22 -10.23 -9.47
N LYS A 94 18.94 -9.42 -10.25
CA LYS A 94 19.34 -8.06 -9.85
C LYS A 94 18.11 -7.16 -9.64
N ASN A 95 17.14 -7.21 -10.54
CA ASN A 95 15.90 -6.46 -10.42
C ASN A 95 15.12 -6.88 -9.17
N LYS A 96 14.99 -8.18 -8.94
CA LYS A 96 14.36 -8.72 -7.73
C LYS A 96 15.04 -8.20 -6.47
N ALA A 97 16.35 -8.32 -6.36
CA ALA A 97 17.10 -7.84 -5.20
C ALA A 97 16.93 -6.33 -4.98
N ALA A 98 16.92 -5.53 -6.05
CA ALA A 98 16.69 -4.10 -5.97
C ALA A 98 15.26 -3.77 -5.46
N LEU A 99 14.24 -4.48 -5.95
CA LEU A 99 12.86 -4.31 -5.52
C LEU A 99 12.64 -4.77 -4.07
N GLU A 100 13.25 -5.88 -3.66
CA GLU A 100 13.22 -6.37 -2.27
C GLU A 100 13.90 -5.37 -1.32
N GLY A 101 15.06 -4.82 -1.70
CA GLY A 101 15.73 -3.77 -0.93
C GLY A 101 14.87 -2.53 -0.79
N ARG A 102 14.22 -2.09 -1.86
CA ARG A 102 13.30 -0.95 -1.83
C ARG A 102 12.06 -1.22 -1.00
N LEU A 103 11.48 -2.42 -1.11
CA LEU A 103 10.36 -2.85 -0.28
C LEU A 103 10.73 -2.83 1.20
N LYS A 104 11.90 -3.40 1.56
CA LYS A 104 12.40 -3.42 2.93
C LYS A 104 12.60 -2.01 3.48
N ALA A 105 13.21 -1.12 2.72
CA ALA A 105 13.39 0.28 3.12
C ALA A 105 12.06 1.01 3.32
N LEU A 106 11.07 0.76 2.46
CA LEU A 106 9.72 1.31 2.61
C LEU A 106 8.99 0.72 3.82
N GLN A 107 9.10 -0.58 4.05
CA GLN A 107 8.55 -1.24 5.24
C GLN A 107 9.18 -0.71 6.51
N GLU A 108 10.50 -0.55 6.57
CA GLU A 108 11.20 0.06 7.70
C GLU A 108 10.77 1.52 7.91
N SER A 109 10.54 2.27 6.85
CA SER A 109 10.00 3.64 6.91
C SER A 109 8.56 3.68 7.45
N LEU A 110 7.73 2.68 7.14
CA LEU A 110 6.36 2.56 7.66
C LEU A 110 6.31 2.03 9.09
N VAL A 111 7.15 1.05 9.41
CA VAL A 111 7.32 0.53 10.78
C VAL A 111 7.96 1.58 11.68
N GLN A 112 8.56 2.62 11.08
CA GLN A 112 9.06 3.74 11.88
C GLN A 112 7.89 4.44 12.57
N LYS A 113 7.36 3.72 13.59
CA LYS A 113 6.79 4.36 14.75
C LYS A 113 5.32 4.76 14.57
N ASP A 114 4.47 3.74 14.41
CA ASP A 114 3.06 3.92 14.75
C ASP A 114 2.95 4.14 16.27
N GLY A 115 3.09 5.40 16.69
CA GLY A 115 2.96 5.78 18.09
C GLY A 115 1.63 5.34 18.69
N ALA A 116 0.58 5.24 17.87
CA ALA A 116 -0.72 4.74 18.30
C ALA A 116 -0.67 3.27 18.67
N ALA A 117 -0.04 2.42 17.85
CA ALA A 117 0.13 1.00 18.17
C ALA A 117 0.94 0.80 19.45
N THR A 118 1.99 1.61 19.66
CA THR A 118 2.79 1.57 20.89
C THR A 118 1.97 1.94 22.11
N VAL A 119 1.14 2.98 22.05
CA VAL A 119 0.28 3.36 23.18
C VAL A 119 -0.74 2.27 23.47
N LEU A 120 -1.37 1.68 22.45
CA LEU A 120 -2.35 0.61 22.59
C LEU A 120 -1.76 -0.65 23.24
N SER A 121 -0.51 -0.99 22.93
CA SER A 121 0.18 -2.17 23.48
C SER A 121 0.80 -1.94 24.88
N SER A 122 0.92 -0.69 25.30
CA SER A 122 1.64 -0.32 26.55
C SER A 122 0.87 -0.52 27.85
N GLY A 123 -0.41 -0.92 27.79
CA GLY A 123 -1.27 -1.03 28.95
C GLY A 123 -1.81 0.29 29.49
N ILE A 124 -1.56 1.43 28.80
CA ILE A 124 -2.20 2.70 29.12
C ILE A 124 -3.69 2.58 28.84
N LYS A 125 -4.52 3.03 29.77
CA LYS A 125 -5.98 2.99 29.65
C LYS A 125 -6.44 3.88 28.49
N SER A 126 -6.66 3.27 27.33
CA SER A 126 -7.24 3.93 26.15
C SER A 126 -8.53 3.24 25.76
N ARG A 127 -9.42 3.99 25.09
CA ARG A 127 -10.67 3.44 24.52
C ARG A 127 -10.43 2.84 23.13
N GLY A 128 -9.24 3.00 22.56
CA GLY A 128 -8.91 2.56 21.21
C GLY A 128 -8.64 3.71 20.26
N ARG A 129 -8.61 3.41 18.96
CA ARG A 129 -8.52 4.44 17.91
C ARG A 129 -9.88 5.07 17.66
N LEU A 130 -9.91 6.37 17.35
CA LEU A 130 -11.16 7.09 17.05
C LEU A 130 -11.94 6.40 15.93
N SER A 131 -11.27 5.94 14.87
CA SER A 131 -11.89 5.22 13.76
C SER A 131 -12.63 3.95 14.17
N SER A 132 -12.20 3.27 15.25
CA SER A 132 -12.87 2.07 15.76
C SER A 132 -14.06 2.37 16.69
N LEU A 133 -14.22 3.62 17.13
CA LEU A 133 -15.26 4.03 18.07
C LEU A 133 -16.45 4.74 17.39
N ILE A 134 -16.40 4.91 16.08
CA ILE A 134 -17.43 5.61 15.31
C ILE A 134 -18.14 4.66 14.35
N ASN A 135 -19.43 4.92 14.17
CA ASN A 135 -20.27 4.30 13.14
C ASN A 135 -20.66 5.35 12.12
N ILE A 136 -20.37 5.08 10.86
CA ILE A 136 -20.59 6.00 9.75
C ILE A 136 -21.78 5.51 8.92
N SER A 137 -22.66 6.42 8.55
CA SER A 137 -23.76 6.12 7.62
C SER A 137 -23.20 5.72 6.26
N ARG A 138 -23.76 4.65 5.68
CA ARG A 138 -23.30 4.07 4.41
C ARG A 138 -23.17 5.11 3.30
N GLY A 139 -22.01 5.11 2.63
CA GLY A 139 -21.67 6.03 1.54
C GLY A 139 -21.10 7.37 1.99
N TRP A 140 -20.84 7.56 3.32
CA TRP A 140 -20.21 8.76 3.87
C TRP A 140 -18.86 8.49 4.52
N GLU A 141 -18.30 7.32 4.26
CA GLU A 141 -17.01 6.87 4.82
C GLU A 141 -15.88 7.78 4.33
N THR A 142 -15.82 8.05 3.01
CA THR A 142 -14.79 8.90 2.40
C THR A 142 -14.90 10.35 2.89
N ALA A 143 -16.12 10.89 2.95
CA ALA A 143 -16.37 12.21 3.48
C ALA A 143 -15.95 12.34 4.95
N THR A 144 -16.29 11.33 5.78
CA THR A 144 -15.92 11.30 7.19
C THR A 144 -14.40 11.19 7.37
N ALA A 145 -13.75 10.35 6.60
CA ALA A 145 -12.29 10.25 6.61
C ALA A 145 -11.62 11.57 6.19
N ALA A 146 -12.18 12.27 5.21
CA ALA A 146 -11.71 13.59 4.79
C ALA A 146 -11.93 14.66 5.87
N ALA A 147 -13.05 14.58 6.60
CA ALA A 147 -13.38 15.48 7.71
C ALA A 147 -12.41 15.32 8.88
N LEU A 148 -12.23 14.09 9.32
CA LEU A 148 -11.39 13.76 10.46
C LEU A 148 -9.89 13.89 10.14
N GLY A 149 -9.50 13.60 8.90
CA GLY A 149 -8.11 13.63 8.49
C GLY A 149 -7.23 12.78 9.43
N PRO A 150 -6.09 13.33 9.94
CA PRO A 150 -5.21 12.59 10.87
C PRO A 150 -5.87 12.16 12.18
N LEU A 151 -6.91 12.87 12.60
CA LEU A 151 -7.62 12.56 13.85
C LEU A 151 -8.31 11.19 13.85
N ALA A 152 -8.66 10.64 12.69
CA ALA A 152 -9.28 9.33 12.62
C ALA A 152 -8.40 8.21 13.21
N ASP A 153 -7.06 8.33 13.17
CA ASP A 153 -6.10 7.40 13.79
C ASP A 153 -5.67 7.80 15.21
N SER A 154 -6.25 8.90 15.76
CA SER A 154 -5.94 9.35 17.11
C SER A 154 -6.35 8.30 18.15
N ILE A 155 -5.58 8.22 19.22
CA ILE A 155 -5.91 7.40 20.40
C ILE A 155 -6.83 8.18 21.31
N VAL A 156 -7.93 7.56 21.68
CA VAL A 156 -8.91 8.16 22.59
C VAL A 156 -8.61 7.74 24.03
N VAL A 157 -8.41 8.73 24.89
CA VAL A 157 -8.20 8.54 26.34
C VAL A 157 -9.23 9.36 27.12
N THR A 158 -9.42 9.02 28.39
CA THR A 158 -10.43 9.68 29.22
C THR A 158 -9.99 11.06 29.66
N ASP A 159 -8.77 11.22 30.14
CA ASP A 159 -8.28 12.43 30.80
C ASP A 159 -6.90 12.88 30.31
N VAL A 160 -6.55 14.13 30.59
CA VAL A 160 -5.31 14.77 30.19
C VAL A 160 -4.08 14.09 30.82
N SER A 161 -4.20 13.57 32.04
CA SER A 161 -3.05 12.95 32.73
C SER A 161 -2.67 11.65 32.04
N THR A 162 -3.65 10.88 31.57
CA THR A 162 -3.44 9.68 30.76
C THR A 162 -2.81 10.04 29.40
N ALA A 163 -3.25 11.12 28.76
CA ALA A 163 -2.66 11.61 27.52
C ALA A 163 -1.18 12.00 27.71
N ILE A 164 -0.86 12.73 28.78
CA ILE A 164 0.53 13.10 29.09
C ILE A 164 1.39 11.87 29.36
N SER A 165 0.85 10.89 30.07
CA SER A 165 1.53 9.61 30.33
C SER A 165 1.87 8.88 29.03
N ALA A 166 0.93 8.83 28.09
CA ALA A 166 1.14 8.26 26.76
C ALA A 166 2.21 9.01 25.96
N LEU A 167 2.20 10.34 25.99
CA LEU A 167 3.21 11.15 25.31
C LEU A 167 4.62 10.96 25.92
N ASN A 168 4.69 10.84 27.25
CA ASN A 168 5.97 10.59 27.92
C ASN A 168 6.52 9.20 27.58
N LEU A 169 5.66 8.19 27.48
CA LEU A 169 6.05 6.86 27.00
C LEU A 169 6.62 6.93 25.58
N LEU A 170 5.91 7.59 24.66
CA LEU A 170 6.35 7.73 23.27
C LEU A 170 7.70 8.45 23.16
N LYS A 171 7.92 9.48 23.98
CA LYS A 171 9.19 10.22 24.03
C LYS A 171 10.31 9.35 24.57
N ARG A 172 10.09 8.67 25.71
CA ARG A 172 11.07 7.79 26.35
C ARG A 172 11.54 6.69 25.42
N ASP A 173 10.60 6.03 24.75
CA ASP A 173 10.87 4.85 23.92
C ASP A 173 11.16 5.23 22.46
N SER A 174 11.22 6.53 22.18
CA SER A 174 11.37 7.07 20.82
C SER A 174 10.42 6.40 19.80
N ALA A 175 9.19 6.11 20.20
CA ALA A 175 8.22 5.25 19.51
C ALA A 175 7.35 5.98 18.45
N GLY A 176 7.75 7.14 18.01
CA GLY A 176 7.06 7.94 16.99
C GLY A 176 6.11 8.96 17.57
N ARG A 177 5.17 9.39 16.74
CA ARG A 177 4.16 10.39 17.11
C ARG A 177 2.77 9.82 16.90
N THR A 178 1.83 10.25 17.71
CA THR A 178 0.39 10.02 17.50
C THR A 178 -0.40 11.21 18.02
N GLU A 179 -1.59 11.38 17.52
CA GLU A 179 -2.55 12.29 18.12
C GLU A 179 -3.31 11.57 19.23
N ILE A 180 -3.57 12.27 20.31
CA ILE A 180 -4.30 11.74 21.45
C ILE A 180 -5.49 12.65 21.72
N MET A 181 -6.66 12.07 21.72
CA MET A 181 -7.89 12.74 22.00
C MET A 181 -8.32 12.50 23.44
N VAL A 182 -8.70 13.55 24.13
CA VAL A 182 -9.12 13.49 25.53
C VAL A 182 -10.63 13.73 25.59
N VAL A 183 -11.36 12.78 26.18
CA VAL A 183 -12.82 12.85 26.27
C VAL A 183 -13.27 13.90 27.29
N ASP A 184 -12.65 13.93 28.47
CA ASP A 184 -13.02 14.82 29.57
C ASP A 184 -12.33 16.20 29.51
N GLY A 185 -11.76 16.54 28.33
CA GLY A 185 -10.97 17.77 28.13
C GLY A 185 -11.75 19.09 28.14
N GLY A 186 -13.06 19.05 28.41
CA GLY A 186 -13.92 20.22 28.35
C GLY A 186 -14.22 20.65 26.91
N LEU A 187 -15.42 20.33 26.45
CA LEU A 187 -15.86 20.68 25.09
C LEU A 187 -16.31 22.16 25.08
N SER A 188 -15.33 23.07 25.06
CA SER A 188 -15.61 24.52 24.91
C SER A 188 -15.43 24.89 23.45
N GLY A 189 -16.51 25.16 22.75
CA GLY A 189 -16.49 25.59 21.37
C GLY A 189 -17.64 26.50 21.01
N VAL A 190 -17.43 27.38 20.05
CA VAL A 190 -18.49 28.20 19.48
C VAL A 190 -19.42 27.28 18.71
N SER A 191 -20.70 27.20 19.13
CA SER A 191 -21.70 26.46 18.34
C SER A 191 -21.79 27.04 16.94
N ARG A 192 -21.48 26.26 15.92
CA ARG A 192 -21.69 26.62 14.52
C ARG A 192 -22.99 25.99 14.07
N ASN A 193 -23.93 26.82 13.69
CA ASN A 193 -25.20 26.33 13.16
C ASN A 193 -25.00 25.89 11.71
N ILE A 194 -25.68 24.82 11.37
CA ILE A 194 -25.75 24.37 9.96
C ILE A 194 -26.87 25.17 9.29
N PRO A 195 -26.66 25.74 8.10
CA PRO A 195 -27.69 26.45 7.35
C PRO A 195 -28.90 25.56 7.08
N ASN A 196 -30.10 26.15 7.06
CA ASN A 196 -31.30 25.39 6.74
C ASN A 196 -31.23 24.75 5.36
N GLY A 197 -31.68 23.52 5.26
CA GLY A 197 -31.66 22.74 4.00
C GLY A 197 -30.42 21.89 3.82
N PHE A 198 -29.41 21.98 4.68
CA PHE A 198 -28.22 21.17 4.61
C PHE A 198 -28.11 20.16 5.77
N THR A 199 -27.43 19.06 5.51
CA THR A 199 -27.24 17.98 6.49
C THR A 199 -25.95 18.18 7.25
N ALA A 200 -26.00 18.16 8.59
CA ALA A 200 -24.76 18.15 9.39
C ALA A 200 -24.07 16.81 9.29
N LEU A 201 -22.76 16.78 9.06
CA LEU A 201 -21.99 15.54 9.04
C LEU A 201 -22.07 14.80 10.38
N SER A 202 -22.19 15.53 11.49
CA SER A 202 -22.38 14.98 12.85
C SER A 202 -23.64 14.14 13.03
N THR A 203 -24.64 14.23 12.14
CA THR A 203 -25.83 13.37 12.16
C THR A 203 -25.61 12.05 11.43
N LEU A 204 -24.62 11.99 10.56
CA LEU A 204 -24.26 10.83 9.75
C LEU A 204 -23.16 9.97 10.41
N VAL A 205 -22.52 10.51 11.45
CA VAL A 205 -21.46 9.83 12.21
C VAL A 205 -21.90 9.75 13.67
N THR A 206 -21.98 8.54 14.19
CA THR A 206 -22.42 8.27 15.55
C THR A 206 -21.37 7.51 16.35
N SER A 207 -21.41 7.64 17.66
CA SER A 207 -20.60 6.83 18.57
C SER A 207 -21.42 6.52 19.82
N SER A 208 -21.34 5.29 20.30
CA SER A 208 -21.94 4.90 21.58
C SER A 208 -21.08 5.31 22.78
N GLU A 209 -19.78 5.44 22.59
CA GLU A 209 -18.82 5.68 23.67
C GLU A 209 -18.46 7.17 23.86
N ILE A 210 -18.43 7.93 22.77
CA ILE A 210 -17.96 9.33 22.74
C ILE A 210 -18.87 10.26 21.91
N PRO A 211 -20.20 10.21 22.09
CA PRO A 211 -21.14 10.95 21.22
C PRO A 211 -20.91 12.46 21.22
N ASP A 212 -20.62 13.06 22.37
CA ASP A 212 -20.43 14.50 22.47
C ASP A 212 -19.12 14.97 21.84
N VAL A 213 -18.06 14.14 21.92
CA VAL A 213 -16.79 14.41 21.26
C VAL A 213 -16.97 14.41 19.75
N ILE A 214 -17.70 13.44 19.20
CA ILE A 214 -17.97 13.37 17.75
C ILE A 214 -18.79 14.57 17.28
N LYS A 215 -19.84 14.93 18.01
CA LYS A 215 -20.63 16.14 17.69
C LYS A 215 -19.76 17.38 17.68
N HIS A 216 -18.86 17.51 18.64
CA HIS A 216 -17.97 18.67 18.73
C HIS A 216 -16.94 18.70 17.59
N LEU A 217 -16.33 17.56 17.28
CA LEU A 217 -15.35 17.45 16.18
C LEU A 217 -15.93 17.76 14.81
N LEU A 218 -17.17 17.34 14.58
CA LEU A 218 -17.85 17.50 13.29
C LEU A 218 -18.76 18.75 13.27
N GLN A 219 -18.65 19.61 14.28
CA GLN A 219 -19.44 20.82 14.38
C GLN A 219 -19.10 21.80 13.25
N GLY A 220 -20.15 22.32 12.58
CA GLY A 220 -20.01 23.24 11.46
C GLY A 220 -19.55 22.59 10.16
N ILE A 221 -19.55 21.25 10.11
CA ILE A 221 -19.27 20.50 8.89
C ILE A 221 -20.59 20.05 8.26
N VAL A 222 -20.78 20.43 7.01
CA VAL A 222 -21.95 20.11 6.18
C VAL A 222 -21.59 18.96 5.24
N ALA A 223 -22.41 17.93 5.23
CA ALA A 223 -22.34 16.84 4.28
C ALA A 223 -23.14 17.20 3.02
N VAL A 224 -22.50 17.16 1.86
CA VAL A 224 -23.07 17.53 0.56
C VAL A 224 -22.77 16.44 -0.48
N GLU A 225 -23.64 16.33 -1.49
CA GLU A 225 -23.46 15.30 -2.53
C GLU A 225 -22.32 15.66 -3.50
N ASP A 226 -22.21 16.94 -3.89
CA ASP A 226 -21.24 17.39 -4.89
C ASP A 226 -20.68 18.80 -4.59
N LEU A 227 -19.75 19.25 -5.44
CA LEU A 227 -19.10 20.57 -5.31
C LEU A 227 -20.06 21.74 -5.55
N ARG A 228 -21.14 21.56 -6.28
CA ARG A 228 -22.15 22.59 -6.53
C ARG A 228 -22.98 22.84 -5.27
N GLU A 229 -23.32 21.76 -4.59
CA GLU A 229 -24.01 21.85 -3.28
C GLU A 229 -23.07 22.44 -2.22
N ALA A 230 -21.77 22.12 -2.27
CA ALA A 230 -20.77 22.73 -1.40
C ALA A 230 -20.68 24.26 -1.60
N GLU A 231 -20.70 24.75 -2.82
CA GLU A 231 -20.73 26.18 -3.13
C GLU A 231 -22.00 26.83 -2.56
N SER A 232 -23.15 26.19 -2.70
CA SER A 232 -24.41 26.65 -2.17
C SER A 232 -24.39 26.72 -0.64
N ALA A 233 -23.81 25.74 0.04
CA ALA A 233 -23.69 25.74 1.49
C ALA A 233 -22.80 26.89 2.00
N LEU A 234 -21.69 27.16 1.34
CA LEU A 234 -20.81 28.29 1.67
C LEU A 234 -21.45 29.65 1.34
N GLY A 235 -22.30 29.70 0.31
CA GLY A 235 -23.11 30.88 0.00
C GLY A 235 -24.12 31.19 1.07
N ALA A 236 -24.71 30.17 1.70
CA ALA A 236 -25.66 30.30 2.79
C ALA A 236 -24.99 30.70 4.14
N ASP A 237 -23.84 30.09 4.44
CA ASP A 237 -23.02 30.46 5.61
C ASP A 237 -21.53 30.22 5.28
N PRO A 238 -20.72 31.29 5.11
CA PRO A 238 -19.30 31.18 4.84
C PRO A 238 -18.45 30.56 5.96
N SER A 239 -19.01 30.36 7.15
CA SER A 239 -18.31 29.80 8.30
C SER A 239 -18.30 28.25 8.32
N VAL A 240 -19.14 27.62 7.52
CA VAL A 240 -19.21 26.16 7.45
C VAL A 240 -18.06 25.57 6.61
N ILE A 241 -17.84 24.31 6.81
CA ILE A 241 -16.98 23.48 5.96
C ILE A 241 -17.88 22.49 5.26
N ALA A 242 -17.95 22.53 3.95
CA ALA A 242 -18.71 21.56 3.17
C ALA A 242 -17.80 20.40 2.76
N ILE A 243 -18.31 19.18 2.91
CA ILE A 243 -17.57 17.97 2.49
C ILE A 243 -18.45 17.16 1.57
N THR A 244 -17.93 16.90 0.36
CA THR A 244 -18.63 16.09 -0.61
C THR A 244 -18.55 14.60 -0.26
N ARG A 245 -19.45 13.82 -0.82
CA ARG A 245 -19.45 12.36 -0.69
C ARG A 245 -18.12 11.74 -1.13
N ASP A 246 -17.48 12.31 -2.15
CA ASP A 246 -16.17 11.86 -2.66
C ASP A 246 -14.99 12.31 -1.78
N GLY A 247 -15.23 13.10 -0.73
CA GLY A 247 -14.21 13.54 0.21
C GLY A 247 -13.53 14.85 -0.14
N ASP A 248 -14.09 15.64 -1.06
CA ASP A 248 -13.63 17.01 -1.26
C ASP A 248 -14.04 17.88 -0.08
N VAL A 249 -13.11 18.67 0.43
CA VAL A 249 -13.30 19.59 1.54
C VAL A 249 -13.27 21.00 1.02
N VAL A 250 -14.38 21.70 1.15
CA VAL A 250 -14.55 23.08 0.66
C VAL A 250 -14.86 24.00 1.83
N SER A 251 -14.03 25.01 2.01
CA SER A 251 -14.24 26.09 2.97
C SER A 251 -13.85 27.42 2.34
N ARG A 252 -14.21 28.52 2.97
CA ARG A 252 -13.97 29.86 2.44
C ARG A 252 -12.51 30.12 2.03
N ASN A 253 -11.55 29.59 2.78
CA ASN A 253 -10.13 29.89 2.60
C ASN A 253 -9.30 28.66 2.21
N ARG A 254 -9.94 27.48 2.06
CA ARG A 254 -9.23 26.25 1.78
C ARG A 254 -10.12 25.29 1.01
N ILE A 255 -9.63 24.82 -0.10
CA ILE A 255 -10.24 23.76 -0.88
C ILE A 255 -9.24 22.62 -1.00
N ARG A 256 -9.67 21.40 -0.72
CA ARG A 256 -8.89 20.17 -0.88
C ARG A 256 -9.79 19.13 -1.52
N GLY A 257 -9.37 18.58 -2.61
CA GLY A 257 -10.13 17.56 -3.35
C GLY A 257 -9.36 17.11 -4.58
N GLY A 258 -10.01 16.35 -5.42
CA GLY A 258 -9.49 15.79 -6.66
C GLY A 258 -9.73 14.29 -6.74
N SER A 259 -9.46 13.70 -7.89
CA SER A 259 -9.64 12.26 -8.08
C SER A 259 -8.78 11.47 -7.10
N PRO A 260 -9.31 10.46 -6.42
CA PRO A 260 -8.50 9.55 -5.63
C PRO A 260 -7.47 8.91 -6.56
N ASN A 261 -6.22 8.94 -6.14
CA ASN A 261 -5.17 8.22 -6.86
C ASN A 261 -5.55 6.73 -6.80
N THR A 262 -5.71 6.08 -7.95
CA THR A 262 -6.13 4.68 -8.11
C THR A 262 -5.23 3.65 -7.40
N ASN A 263 -4.30 4.11 -6.58
CA ASN A 263 -3.35 3.32 -5.81
C ASN A 263 -3.50 3.45 -4.29
N SER A 264 -4.62 3.93 -3.78
CA SER A 264 -4.82 3.91 -2.32
C SER A 264 -5.29 2.52 -1.88
N ALA A 265 -4.55 1.91 -0.97
CA ALA A 265 -4.74 0.54 -0.47
C ALA A 265 -6.09 0.28 0.24
N VAL A 266 -6.97 1.26 0.33
CA VAL A 266 -8.28 1.16 0.99
C VAL A 266 -9.38 0.64 0.03
N GLU A 267 -9.14 0.61 -1.29
CA GLU A 267 -10.11 0.12 -2.29
C GLU A 267 -9.93 -1.36 -2.67
N ILE A 268 -8.99 -2.08 -2.02
CA ILE A 268 -8.72 -3.51 -2.30
C ILE A 268 -9.04 -4.34 -1.05
N THR A 269 -10.26 -4.23 -0.57
CA THR A 269 -10.79 -5.23 0.39
C THR A 269 -12.23 -5.57 0.03
#